data_65280c2ccfd8cbbb4e210d312e010b24
#
_entry.id   65280c2ccfd8cbbb4e210d312e010b24
#
_cell.length_a   1.000
_cell.length_b   1.000
_cell.length_c   1.000
_cell.angle_alpha   90.00
_cell.angle_beta   90.00
_cell.angle_gamma   90.00
#
_symmetry.space_group_name_H-M   'P 1'
#
loop_
_entity.id
_entity.type
_entity.pdbx_description
1 polymer ?
#
loop_
_entity_poly.entity_id
_entity_poly.type
_entity_poly.pdbx_seq_one_letter_code
_entity_poly.pdbx_strand_id
1 'polypeptide(L)'
;MPTAKKLVVNETEFEFGSGNVFADIGFADADEMLIKAQLACKITEIIQSKGWTQQEAARRSGMTQPKLSQMLRGQFRGISEAKMMECLTRLGRPVRIVVGPASRKKTVGPVEVVFA
;
A
#
# COMPACT_ATOMS: atom_id res chain seq x y z
N MET A 1 2.89 -15.69 -13.63
CA MET A 1 2.88 -15.37 -13.11
C MET A 1 3.03 -15.62 -12.11
N PRO A 2 3.14 -15.50 -11.79
CA PRO A 2 3.04 -15.71 -10.89
C PRO A 2 3.44 -15.52 -9.91
N THR A 3 3.70 -15.35 -9.60
CA THR A 3 4.27 -15.11 -8.94
C THR A 3 4.09 -14.45 -8.01
N ALA A 4 3.60 -13.92 -8.06
CA ALA A 4 3.36 -13.12 -7.24
C ALA A 4 3.21 -13.57 -6.00
N LYS A 5 3.25 -14.31 -5.68
CA LYS A 5 3.00 -14.76 -4.63
C LYS A 5 3.66 -14.27 -3.68
N LYS A 6 3.98 -14.08 -3.16
CA LYS A 6 4.41 -13.73 -2.11
C LYS A 6 5.46 -13.08 -2.06
N LEU A 7 5.78 -12.51 -2.20
CA LEU A 7 6.75 -11.97 -2.21
C LEU A 7 6.90 -11.20 -1.32
N VAL A 8 6.90 -11.15 -0.60
CA VAL A 8 7.06 -10.63 0.39
C VAL A 8 8.03 -9.78 0.40
N VAL A 9 8.18 -9.09 -0.01
CA VAL A 9 9.01 -8.20 0.03
C VAL A 9 9.95 -8.19 0.81
N ASN A 10 10.31 -8.42 1.04
CA ASN A 10 11.23 -8.34 1.73
C ASN A 10 10.99 -8.54 2.81
N GLU A 11 10.70 -8.89 3.03
CA GLU A 11 10.42 -9.29 3.97
C GLU A 11 10.57 -8.74 4.96
N THR A 12 10.90 -8.14 5.18
CA THR A 12 11.11 -7.62 6.10
C THR A 12 10.41 -7.01 6.53
N GLU A 13 10.18 -6.73 6.12
CA GLU A 13 9.77 -6.05 6.44
C GLU A 13 8.98 -5.90 7.01
N PHE A 14 8.84 -5.74 7.12
CA PHE A 14 8.02 -5.45 7.43
C PHE A 14 7.40 -6.11 8.01
N GLU A 15 7.47 -6.30 8.49
CA GLU A 15 6.99 -6.82 9.06
C GLU A 15 5.94 -6.41 9.51
N PHE A 16 5.50 -5.55 9.09
CA PHE A 16 4.37 -5.29 9.37
C PHE A 16 3.72 -6.42 9.63
N GLY A 17 4.03 -7.25 9.08
CA GLY A 17 3.34 -8.22 9.25
C GLY A 17 3.05 -8.83 10.33
N SER A 18 3.84 -9.14 10.88
CA SER A 18 3.57 -9.90 11.85
C SER A 18 2.82 -9.26 12.64
N GLY A 19 3.03 -8.33 12.76
CA GLY A 19 2.45 -7.86 13.65
C GLY A 19 1.49 -7.01 13.25
N ASN A 20 0.91 -6.83 12.65
CA ASN A 20 -0.17 -5.93 12.46
C ASN A 20 -0.27 -5.01 13.66
N VAL A 21 0.57 -4.02 13.69
CA VAL A 21 0.60 -3.06 14.77
C VAL A 21 -0.76 -2.43 15.02
N PHE A 22 -1.55 -2.22 13.98
CA PHE A 22 -2.84 -1.59 14.17
C PHE A 22 -3.79 -2.53 14.93
N ALA A 23 -3.69 -3.81 14.72
CA ALA A 23 -4.50 -4.75 15.48
C ALA A 23 -4.08 -4.73 16.94
N ASP A 24 -2.80 -4.63 17.18
CA ASP A 24 -2.31 -4.63 18.55
C ASP A 24 -2.82 -3.46 19.35
N ILE A 25 -3.11 -2.36 18.72
CA ILE A 25 -3.63 -1.22 19.44
C ILE A 25 -5.13 -1.09 19.28
N GLY A 26 -5.78 -2.12 18.73
CA GLY A 26 -7.24 -2.19 18.80
C GLY A 26 -8.03 -1.45 17.77
N PHE A 27 -7.44 -1.09 16.67
CA PHE A 27 -8.21 -0.46 15.61
C PHE A 27 -9.08 -1.48 14.92
N ALA A 28 -10.33 -1.12 14.70
CA ALA A 28 -11.27 -2.04 14.09
C ALA A 28 -10.95 -2.37 12.65
N ASP A 29 -10.31 -1.46 11.94
CA ASP A 29 -9.99 -1.65 10.55
C ASP A 29 -8.49 -1.89 10.37
N ALA A 30 -7.90 -2.64 11.28
CA ALA A 30 -6.46 -2.82 11.31
C ALA A 30 -5.89 -3.36 10.01
N ASP A 31 -6.56 -4.34 9.40
CA ASP A 31 -6.04 -4.93 8.18
C ASP A 31 -6.08 -3.94 7.03
N GLU A 32 -7.13 -3.17 6.94
CA GLU A 32 -7.24 -2.16 5.91
C GLU A 32 -6.17 -1.08 6.10
N MET A 33 -5.96 -0.68 7.33
CA MET A 33 -4.94 0.35 7.62
C MET A 33 -3.55 -0.15 7.30
N LEU A 34 -3.29 -1.43 7.53
CA LEU A 34 -2.00 -1.99 7.20
C LEU A 34 -1.74 -1.94 5.70
N ILE A 35 -2.74 -2.31 4.90
CA ILE A 35 -2.61 -2.26 3.46
C ILE A 35 -2.38 -0.81 3.00
N LYS A 36 -3.15 0.13 3.54
CA LYS A 36 -2.96 1.52 3.17
C LYS A 36 -1.59 2.03 3.55
N ALA A 37 -1.08 1.62 4.70
CA ALA A 37 0.24 2.04 5.12
C ALA A 37 1.31 1.53 4.15
N GLN A 38 1.19 0.29 3.72
CA GLN A 38 2.15 -0.27 2.79
C GLN A 38 2.11 0.43 1.44
N LEU A 39 0.90 0.71 0.94
CA LEU A 39 0.78 1.41 -0.32
C LEU A 39 1.31 2.84 -0.21
N ALA A 40 1.00 3.52 0.88
CA ALA A 40 1.45 4.89 1.08
C ALA A 40 2.97 4.95 1.20
N CYS A 41 3.58 3.96 1.85
CA CYS A 41 5.02 3.91 1.95
C CYS A 41 5.67 3.78 0.58
N LYS A 42 5.12 2.93 -0.27
CA LYS A 42 5.68 2.77 -1.61
C LYS A 42 5.53 4.05 -2.42
N ILE A 43 4.38 4.70 -2.32
CA ILE A 43 4.17 5.97 -3.03
C ILE A 43 5.18 7.01 -2.54
N THR A 44 5.38 7.09 -1.23
CA THR A 44 6.32 8.03 -0.67
C THR A 44 7.73 7.75 -1.18
N GLU A 45 8.10 6.48 -1.21
CA GLU A 45 9.40 6.09 -1.69
C GLU A 45 9.63 6.51 -3.13
N ILE A 46 8.62 6.32 -3.98
CA ILE A 46 8.72 6.69 -5.37
C ILE A 46 8.93 8.19 -5.51
N ILE A 47 8.12 8.97 -4.79
CA ILE A 47 8.19 10.42 -4.87
C ILE A 47 9.57 10.90 -4.42
N GLN A 48 10.07 10.32 -3.34
CA GLN A 48 11.39 10.73 -2.84
C GLN A 48 12.49 10.35 -3.81
N SER A 49 12.39 9.18 -4.41
CA SER A 49 13.43 8.74 -5.32
C SER A 49 13.47 9.57 -6.59
N LYS A 50 12.34 10.15 -6.97
CA LYS A 50 12.28 11.00 -8.14
C LYS A 50 12.62 12.44 -7.83
N GLY A 51 12.68 12.80 -6.56
CA GLY A 51 12.98 14.16 -6.17
C GLY A 51 11.86 15.14 -6.48
N TRP A 52 10.64 14.67 -6.64
CA TRP A 52 9.51 15.55 -6.96
C TRP A 52 9.07 16.33 -5.74
N THR A 53 8.65 17.57 -5.97
CA THR A 53 7.96 18.31 -4.93
C THR A 53 6.58 17.72 -4.75
N GLN A 54 5.90 18.09 -3.67
CA GLN A 54 4.54 17.62 -3.46
C GLN A 54 3.61 18.12 -4.56
N GLN A 55 3.85 19.32 -5.05
CA GLN A 55 3.04 19.86 -6.12
C GLN A 55 3.21 19.03 -7.39
N GLU A 56 4.43 18.71 -7.74
CA GLU A 56 4.67 17.91 -8.94
C GLU A 56 4.14 16.50 -8.77
N ALA A 57 4.32 15.91 -7.59
CA ALA A 57 3.82 14.58 -7.33
C ALA A 57 2.30 14.53 -7.38
N ALA A 58 1.64 15.57 -6.88
CA ALA A 58 0.19 15.63 -6.95
C ALA A 58 -0.28 15.67 -8.39
N ARG A 59 0.40 16.47 -9.20
CA ARG A 59 0.02 16.57 -10.60
C ARG A 59 0.18 15.22 -11.31
N ARG A 60 1.27 14.52 -11.02
CA ARG A 60 1.51 13.26 -11.70
C ARG A 60 0.62 12.13 -11.21
N SER A 61 0.26 12.18 -9.94
CA SER A 61 -0.48 11.08 -9.34
C SER A 61 -1.99 11.21 -9.51
N GLY A 62 -2.46 12.37 -9.92
CA GLY A 62 -3.90 12.58 -10.04
C GLY A 62 -4.58 12.88 -8.73
N MET A 63 -3.82 13.12 -7.67
CA MET A 63 -4.39 13.48 -6.38
C MET A 63 -4.28 14.98 -6.20
N THR A 64 -5.18 15.55 -5.38
CA THR A 64 -5.01 16.93 -5.00
C THR A 64 -3.81 17.05 -4.07
N GLN A 65 -3.21 18.23 -4.03
CA GLN A 65 -2.03 18.40 -3.18
C GLN A 65 -2.36 18.22 -1.70
N PRO A 66 -3.48 18.74 -1.19
CA PRO A 66 -3.78 18.50 0.23
C PRO A 66 -3.97 17.02 0.55
N LYS A 67 -4.61 16.27 -0.36
CA LYS A 67 -4.83 14.86 -0.10
C LYS A 67 -3.50 14.09 -0.14
N LEU A 68 -2.65 14.41 -1.10
CA LEU A 68 -1.34 13.81 -1.16
C LEU A 68 -0.54 14.13 0.08
N SER A 69 -0.58 15.38 0.51
CA SER A 69 0.14 15.79 1.70
C SER A 69 -0.32 15.02 2.93
N GLN A 70 -1.63 14.81 3.07
CA GLN A 70 -2.15 14.02 4.17
C GLN A 70 -1.62 12.60 4.13
N MET A 71 -1.62 11.98 2.94
CA MET A 71 -1.16 10.62 2.81
C MET A 71 0.31 10.50 3.17
N LEU A 72 1.11 11.47 2.76
CA LEU A 72 2.55 11.42 3.03
C LEU A 72 2.85 11.61 4.51
N ARG A 73 1.93 12.20 5.25
CA ARG A 73 2.10 12.37 6.69
C ARG A 73 1.48 11.22 7.47
N GLY A 74 1.01 10.18 6.80
CA GLY A 74 0.41 9.06 7.47
C GLY A 74 -1.05 9.21 7.78
N GLN A 75 -1.69 10.24 7.27
CA GLN A 75 -3.10 10.48 7.52
C GLN A 75 -3.91 10.01 6.34
N PHE A 76 -3.96 8.70 6.16
CA PHE A 76 -4.55 8.14 4.95
C PHE A 76 -5.83 7.36 5.21
N ARG A 77 -6.38 7.45 6.41
CA ARG A 77 -7.59 6.68 6.72
C ARG A 77 -8.72 6.99 5.74
N GLY A 78 -8.85 8.24 5.33
CA GLY A 78 -9.91 8.64 4.41
C GLY A 78 -9.59 8.46 2.94
N ILE A 79 -8.46 7.85 2.62
CA ILE A 79 -8.07 7.64 1.23
C ILE A 79 -8.23 6.15 0.94
N SER A 80 -8.95 5.81 -0.11
CA SER A 80 -9.22 4.41 -0.38
C SER A 80 -8.01 3.70 -0.97
N GLU A 81 -7.96 2.39 -0.81
CA GLU A 81 -6.91 1.59 -1.43
C GLU A 81 -6.96 1.73 -2.94
N ALA A 82 -8.18 1.81 -3.49
CA ALA A 82 -8.31 1.97 -4.94
C ALA A 82 -7.66 3.28 -5.40
N LYS A 83 -7.83 4.34 -4.63
CA LYS A 83 -7.21 5.61 -4.99
C LYS A 83 -5.69 5.52 -4.91
N MET A 84 -5.19 4.81 -3.93
CA MET A 84 -3.75 4.62 -3.81
C MET A 84 -3.19 3.78 -4.95
N MET A 85 -3.93 2.75 -5.38
CA MET A 85 -3.50 1.95 -6.51
C MET A 85 -3.53 2.78 -7.79
N GLU A 86 -4.54 3.62 -7.95
CA GLU A 86 -4.57 4.51 -9.10
C GLU A 86 -3.36 5.45 -9.09
N CYS A 87 -3.03 5.96 -7.92
CA CYS A 87 -1.87 6.82 -7.77
C CYS A 87 -0.60 6.10 -8.25
N LEU A 88 -0.41 4.86 -7.84
CA LEU A 88 0.75 4.08 -8.25
C LEU A 88 0.80 3.91 -9.76
N THR A 89 -0.32 3.60 -10.38
CA THR A 89 -0.33 3.42 -11.83
C THR A 89 0.01 4.72 -12.55
N ARG A 90 -0.47 5.84 -12.04
CA ARG A 90 -0.16 7.12 -12.65
C ARG A 90 1.31 7.51 -12.47
N LEU A 91 1.96 6.97 -11.44
CA LEU A 91 3.38 7.21 -11.24
C LEU A 91 4.24 6.21 -12.02
N GLY A 92 3.61 5.41 -12.87
CA GLY A 92 4.36 4.50 -13.73
C GLY A 92 4.60 3.13 -13.14
N ARG A 93 3.94 2.78 -12.05
CA ARG A 93 4.14 1.49 -11.41
C ARG A 93 2.91 0.64 -11.62
N PRO A 94 2.99 -0.42 -12.40
CA PRO A 94 1.81 -1.25 -12.64
C PRO A 94 1.37 -1.95 -11.37
N VAL A 95 0.06 -2.09 -11.23
CA VAL A 95 -0.51 -2.79 -10.09
C VAL A 95 -1.21 -4.02 -10.62
N ARG A 96 -0.90 -5.18 -10.03
CA ARG A 96 -1.47 -6.43 -10.48
C ARG A 96 -2.16 -7.07 -9.29
N ILE A 97 -3.35 -7.58 -9.50
CA ILE A 97 -4.10 -8.24 -8.45
C ILE A 97 -4.11 -9.73 -8.74
N VAL A 98 -3.66 -10.51 -7.77
CA VAL A 98 -3.56 -11.95 -7.93
C VAL A 98 -4.45 -12.61 -6.90
N VAL A 99 -5.34 -13.49 -7.35
CA VAL A 99 -6.17 -14.26 -6.45
C VAL A 99 -5.58 -15.65 -6.39
N GLY A 100 -5.11 -16.02 -5.21
CA GLY A 100 -4.41 -17.29 -5.07
C GLY A 100 -5.34 -18.47 -4.92
N PRO A 101 -4.76 -19.65 -4.82
CA PRO A 101 -5.57 -20.85 -4.67
C PRO A 101 -6.16 -20.95 -3.28
N ALA A 102 -7.12 -21.82 -3.13
CA ALA A 102 -7.75 -22.02 -1.83
C ALA A 102 -6.73 -22.51 -0.82
N SER A 103 -6.87 -22.02 0.40
CA SER A 103 -6.01 -22.45 1.47
C SER A 103 -6.68 -23.57 2.25
N ARG A 104 -5.91 -24.55 2.67
CA ARG A 104 -6.46 -25.59 3.48
C ARG A 104 -6.64 -25.18 4.89
N LYS A 105 -5.89 -24.22 5.34
CA LYS A 105 -5.87 -23.92 6.74
C LYS A 105 -6.80 -22.88 7.19
N LYS A 106 -7.26 -22.04 6.33
CA LYS A 106 -8.03 -20.91 6.75
C LYS A 106 -9.27 -20.78 5.96
N THR A 107 -10.33 -20.32 6.58
CA THR A 107 -11.54 -20.02 5.85
C THR A 107 -11.52 -18.62 5.28
N VAL A 108 -10.70 -17.74 5.84
CA VAL A 108 -10.60 -16.37 5.34
C VAL A 108 -9.14 -16.12 5.02
N GLY A 109 -8.87 -15.83 3.77
CA GLY A 109 -7.51 -15.55 3.35
C GLY A 109 -7.14 -14.11 3.59
N PRO A 110 -5.88 -13.82 3.67
CA PRO A 110 -5.42 -12.45 3.88
C PRO A 110 -5.35 -11.68 2.58
N VAL A 111 -5.34 -10.37 2.68
CA VAL A 111 -4.96 -9.51 1.57
C VAL A 111 -3.53 -9.06 1.86
N GLU A 112 -2.65 -9.32 0.92
CA GLU A 112 -1.24 -9.00 1.08
C GLU A 112 -0.78 -8.05 0.00
N VAL A 113 0.10 -7.14 0.36
CA VAL A 113 0.72 -6.24 -0.61
C VAL A 113 2.13 -6.74 -0.84
N VAL A 114 2.45 -7.01 -2.09
CA VAL A 114 3.75 -7.53 -2.48
C VAL A 114 4.36 -6.57 -3.49
N PHE A 115 5.60 -6.19 -3.28
CA PHE A 115 6.27 -5.27 -4.17
C PHE A 115 7.32 -6.02 -4.97
N ALA A 116 7.26 -5.86 -6.28
CA ALA A 116 8.21 -6.54 -7.16
C ALA A 116 9.52 -5.79 -7.23
#